data_d9739e9c815cb6b4234ea8509f50a297
#
_entry.id   d9739e9c815cb6b4234ea8509f50a297
#
_cell.length_a   1.000
_cell.length_b   1.000
_cell.length_c   1.000
_cell.angle_alpha   90.00
_cell.angle_beta   90.00
_cell.angle_gamma   90.00
#
_symmetry.space_group_name_H-M   'P 1'
#
loop_
_entity.id
_entity.type
_entity.pdbx_description
1 polymer ?
#
loop_
_entity_poly.entity_id
_entity_poly.type
_entity_poly.pdbx_seq_one_letter_code
_entity_poly.pdbx_strand_id
1 'polypeptide(L)'
;SSDNEDAVLEYARRLSDLQQKVADKIFMVMRVYTAKPRTNGDGYKGMVHQPNAKAAPSLINGLKAVRNLHYRVITETGLTTADEMLYPSNLILVDDLVSYHAVGARSVEDQEHRFVASGLDAPVGMKNPTSGNMNVLFNAIYAAQNKQTFLYHGQEVETSGNSLAHAILRGSINEYGKNIPNFYYENLLNDIQQYEEMGLEYPFIMIDTNHDNSGKRYLEQIRIVRQTLINRDWNEKIKKVVRG
;
A
#
# COMPACT_ATOMS: atom_id res chain seq x y z
N SER A 1 7.38 0.98 -12.69
CA SER A 1 7.49 -0.33 -12.03
C SER A 1 8.95 -0.63 -11.73
N SER A 2 9.22 -1.38 -10.68
CA SER A 2 10.58 -1.66 -10.16
C SER A 2 11.38 -2.68 -10.99
N ASP A 3 11.07 -2.85 -12.24
CA ASP A 3 11.74 -3.75 -13.21
C ASP A 3 12.98 -3.10 -13.86
N ASN A 4 13.21 -1.81 -13.60
CA ASN A 4 14.38 -1.07 -14.06
C ASN A 4 14.94 -0.28 -12.87
N GLU A 5 16.05 -0.78 -12.30
CA GLU A 5 16.69 -0.20 -11.12
C GLU A 5 17.11 1.25 -11.35
N ASP A 6 17.71 1.56 -12.51
CA ASP A 6 18.17 2.92 -12.83
C ASP A 6 16.99 3.91 -12.87
N ALA A 7 15.88 3.50 -13.45
CA ALA A 7 14.67 4.35 -13.50
C ALA A 7 14.06 4.57 -12.11
N VAL A 8 14.10 3.55 -11.24
CA VAL A 8 13.64 3.68 -9.84
C VAL A 8 14.51 4.66 -9.09
N LEU A 9 15.82 4.53 -9.19
CA LEU A 9 16.78 5.41 -8.51
C LEU A 9 16.71 6.86 -9.02
N GLU A 10 16.59 7.04 -10.33
CA GLU A 10 16.40 8.38 -10.90
C GLU A 10 15.10 9.03 -10.40
N TYR A 11 14.00 8.27 -10.35
CA TYR A 11 12.75 8.75 -9.78
C TYR A 11 12.89 9.08 -8.28
N ALA A 12 13.57 8.24 -7.51
CA ALA A 12 13.81 8.47 -6.10
C ALA A 12 14.64 9.74 -5.85
N ARG A 13 15.69 10.01 -6.64
CA ARG A 13 16.48 11.24 -6.55
C ARG A 13 15.62 12.48 -6.81
N ARG A 14 14.78 12.48 -7.85
CA ARG A 14 13.84 13.59 -8.11
C ARG A 14 12.85 13.78 -6.98
N LEU A 15 12.38 12.69 -6.38
CA LEU A 15 11.46 12.74 -5.23
C LEU A 15 12.17 13.33 -3.99
N SER A 16 13.43 12.97 -3.75
CA SER A 16 14.25 13.52 -2.67
C SER A 16 14.47 15.03 -2.84
N ASP A 17 14.80 15.48 -4.06
CA ASP A 17 14.93 16.92 -4.35
C ASP A 17 13.62 17.67 -4.11
N LEU A 18 12.48 17.06 -4.44
CA LEU A 18 11.17 17.63 -4.17
C LEU A 18 10.85 17.62 -2.67
N GLN A 19 11.16 16.54 -1.96
CA GLN A 19 10.97 16.43 -0.51
C GLN A 19 11.63 17.60 0.25
N GLN A 20 12.84 17.98 -0.14
CA GLN A 20 13.55 19.12 0.48
C GLN A 20 12.79 20.45 0.35
N LYS A 21 12.04 20.62 -0.75
CA LYS A 21 11.26 21.85 -1.02
C LYS A 21 9.92 21.90 -0.30
N VAL A 22 9.38 20.76 0.13
CA VAL A 22 8.04 20.63 0.72
C VAL A 22 8.03 19.88 2.06
N ALA A 23 9.18 19.73 2.70
CA ALA A 23 9.35 18.95 3.92
C ALA A 23 8.49 19.45 5.11
N ASP A 24 8.13 20.72 5.10
CA ASP A 24 7.24 21.34 6.06
C ASP A 24 5.75 20.98 5.88
N LYS A 25 5.40 20.41 4.74
CA LYS A 25 4.00 20.13 4.34
C LYS A 25 3.72 18.68 4.01
N ILE A 26 4.68 17.99 3.39
CA ILE A 26 4.48 16.64 2.85
C ILE A 26 5.66 15.75 3.25
N PHE A 27 5.34 14.58 3.81
CA PHE A 27 6.30 13.50 4.01
C PHE A 27 6.17 12.48 2.87
N MET A 28 7.26 12.24 2.15
CA MET A 28 7.27 11.35 0.99
C MET A 28 7.89 10.00 1.33
N VAL A 29 7.19 8.94 0.97
CA VAL A 29 7.67 7.56 1.06
C VAL A 29 7.81 7.01 -0.35
N MET A 30 9.01 6.54 -0.71
CA MET A 30 9.27 6.01 -2.05
C MET A 30 8.65 4.63 -2.21
N ARG A 31 7.72 4.50 -3.13
CA ARG A 31 7.12 3.22 -3.47
C ARG A 31 8.07 2.36 -4.31
N VAL A 32 8.55 1.25 -3.74
CA VAL A 32 9.44 0.28 -4.39
C VAL A 32 8.75 -1.08 -4.41
N TYR A 33 7.72 -1.23 -5.25
CA TYR A 33 6.97 -2.49 -5.37
C TYR A 33 7.71 -3.47 -6.27
N THR A 34 8.22 -4.51 -5.69
CA THR A 34 9.16 -5.45 -6.30
C THR A 34 8.50 -6.74 -6.78
N ALA A 35 7.29 -7.04 -6.34
CA ALA A 35 6.48 -8.16 -6.81
C ALA A 35 5.27 -7.68 -7.61
N LYS A 36 4.79 -8.50 -8.54
CA LYS A 36 3.61 -8.20 -9.36
C LYS A 36 2.60 -9.34 -9.28
N PRO A 37 1.37 -9.08 -8.82
CA PRO A 37 0.32 -10.08 -8.84
C PRO A 37 -0.04 -10.43 -10.30
N ARG A 38 -0.05 -11.74 -10.61
CA ARG A 38 -0.44 -12.28 -11.90
C ARG A 38 -1.52 -13.32 -11.68
N THR A 39 -2.77 -12.95 -11.93
CA THR A 39 -3.94 -13.78 -11.63
C THR A 39 -3.91 -15.13 -12.34
N ASN A 40 -3.44 -15.16 -13.60
CA ASN A 40 -3.27 -16.37 -14.38
C ASN A 40 -1.86 -16.99 -14.32
N GLY A 41 -0.95 -16.39 -13.54
CA GLY A 41 0.42 -16.85 -13.42
C GLY A 41 1.35 -16.48 -14.59
N ASP A 42 0.83 -15.86 -15.65
CA ASP A 42 1.61 -15.52 -16.84
C ASP A 42 2.31 -14.17 -16.75
N GLY A 43 3.40 -14.04 -17.50
CA GLY A 43 4.17 -12.80 -17.65
C GLY A 43 5.14 -12.52 -16.51
N TYR A 44 5.79 -11.37 -16.59
CA TYR A 44 6.81 -10.94 -15.64
C TYR A 44 6.23 -10.74 -14.22
N LYS A 45 6.76 -11.48 -13.25
CA LYS A 45 6.27 -11.53 -11.86
C LYS A 45 6.94 -10.52 -10.91
N GLY A 46 7.78 -9.65 -11.44
CA GLY A 46 8.51 -8.66 -10.66
C GLY A 46 9.96 -9.06 -10.36
N MET A 47 10.72 -8.10 -9.84
CA MET A 47 12.16 -8.25 -9.54
C MET A 47 12.43 -9.41 -8.58
N VAL A 48 11.56 -9.66 -7.62
CA VAL A 48 11.72 -10.77 -6.65
C VAL A 48 11.82 -12.13 -7.31
N HIS A 49 11.15 -12.35 -8.45
CA HIS A 49 11.21 -13.61 -9.19
C HIS A 49 12.26 -13.60 -10.29
N GLN A 50 12.48 -12.45 -10.90
CA GLN A 50 13.29 -12.30 -12.11
C GLN A 50 13.95 -10.91 -12.11
N PRO A 51 15.12 -10.76 -11.43
CA PRO A 51 15.80 -9.45 -11.32
C PRO A 51 16.25 -8.90 -12.66
N ASN A 52 16.53 -9.77 -13.63
CA ASN A 52 16.76 -9.39 -15.02
C ASN A 52 15.66 -9.97 -15.90
N ALA A 53 14.81 -9.11 -16.45
CA ALA A 53 13.66 -9.51 -17.28
C ALA A 53 14.04 -10.32 -18.54
N LYS A 54 15.31 -10.30 -18.96
CA LYS A 54 15.84 -11.04 -20.11
C LYS A 54 16.52 -12.35 -19.73
N ALA A 55 16.74 -12.62 -18.44
CA ALA A 55 17.38 -13.83 -17.94
C ALA A 55 16.35 -14.84 -17.40
N ALA A 56 16.80 -16.05 -17.12
CA ALA A 56 15.97 -17.04 -16.43
C ALA A 56 15.57 -16.58 -15.03
N PRO A 57 14.38 -16.93 -14.52
CA PRO A 57 13.96 -16.62 -13.16
C PRO A 57 14.92 -17.17 -12.11
N SER A 58 15.16 -16.39 -11.05
CA SER A 58 15.99 -16.78 -9.92
C SER A 58 15.55 -16.05 -8.66
N LEU A 59 14.84 -16.74 -7.78
CA LEU A 59 14.36 -16.16 -6.51
C LEU A 59 15.49 -15.66 -5.62
N ILE A 60 16.58 -16.43 -5.48
CA ILE A 60 17.72 -16.03 -4.64
C ILE A 60 18.34 -14.73 -5.12
N ASN A 61 18.58 -14.61 -6.44
CA ASN A 61 19.11 -13.38 -7.01
C ASN A 61 18.08 -12.25 -6.98
N GLY A 62 16.80 -12.59 -7.11
CA GLY A 62 15.70 -11.66 -6.99
C GLY A 62 15.63 -11.01 -5.61
N LEU A 63 15.69 -11.81 -4.55
CA LEU A 63 15.69 -11.33 -3.17
C LEU A 63 16.90 -10.42 -2.88
N LYS A 64 18.09 -10.80 -3.35
CA LYS A 64 19.29 -9.94 -3.24
C LYS A 64 19.10 -8.60 -3.97
N ALA A 65 18.56 -8.64 -5.18
CA ALA A 65 18.30 -7.44 -5.97
C ALA A 65 17.26 -6.52 -5.31
N VAL A 66 16.18 -7.09 -4.76
CA VAL A 66 15.14 -6.35 -4.03
C VAL A 66 15.73 -5.64 -2.82
N ARG A 67 16.45 -6.35 -1.95
CA ARG A 67 17.12 -5.75 -0.79
C ARG A 67 18.07 -4.63 -1.20
N ASN A 68 18.91 -4.90 -2.22
CA ASN A 68 19.85 -3.90 -2.74
C ASN A 68 19.13 -2.66 -3.25
N LEU A 69 18.00 -2.80 -3.94
CA LEU A 69 17.24 -1.67 -4.45
C LEU A 69 16.67 -0.80 -3.32
N HIS A 70 16.04 -1.40 -2.31
CA HIS A 70 15.57 -0.68 -1.12
C HIS A 70 16.72 0.01 -0.40
N TYR A 71 17.82 -0.70 -0.15
CA TYR A 71 19.02 -0.16 0.50
C TYR A 71 19.57 1.05 -0.26
N ARG A 72 19.70 0.95 -1.58
CA ARG A 72 20.19 2.05 -2.43
C ARG A 72 19.26 3.26 -2.41
N VAL A 73 17.94 3.05 -2.49
CA VAL A 73 16.98 4.17 -2.39
C VAL A 73 17.19 4.90 -1.06
N ILE A 74 17.26 4.19 0.05
CA ILE A 74 17.42 4.78 1.38
C ILE A 74 18.76 5.52 1.48
N THR A 75 19.86 4.88 1.12
CA THR A 75 21.21 5.44 1.32
C THR A 75 21.58 6.54 0.34
N GLU A 76 21.10 6.47 -0.91
CA GLU A 76 21.40 7.46 -1.94
C GLU A 76 20.48 8.69 -1.87
N THR A 77 19.27 8.57 -1.28
CA THR A 77 18.28 9.66 -1.33
C THR A 77 17.76 10.13 0.03
N GLY A 78 17.97 9.36 1.10
CA GLY A 78 17.42 9.63 2.43
C GLY A 78 15.90 9.39 2.54
N LEU A 79 15.23 8.92 1.48
CA LEU A 79 13.81 8.59 1.51
C LEU A 79 13.58 7.24 2.17
N THR A 80 12.50 7.13 2.93
CA THR A 80 11.98 5.84 3.39
C THR A 80 11.27 5.11 2.24
N THR A 81 11.16 3.79 2.35
CA THR A 81 10.56 2.99 1.27
C THR A 81 9.28 2.29 1.69
N ALA A 82 8.41 2.04 0.70
CA ALA A 82 7.20 1.24 0.82
C ALA A 82 7.21 0.08 -0.15
N ASP A 83 6.72 -1.09 0.29
CA ASP A 83 6.46 -2.23 -0.60
C ASP A 83 5.07 -2.83 -0.35
N GLU A 84 4.58 -3.58 -1.34
CA GLU A 84 3.34 -4.34 -1.23
C GLU A 84 3.66 -5.75 -0.70
N MET A 85 3.06 -6.12 0.42
CA MET A 85 3.12 -7.46 0.98
C MET A 85 2.29 -8.41 0.10
N LEU A 86 2.86 -8.80 -1.05
CA LEU A 86 2.19 -9.74 -1.95
C LEU A 86 2.29 -11.18 -1.44
N TYR A 87 3.42 -11.52 -0.85
CA TYR A 87 3.69 -12.82 -0.23
C TYR A 87 4.14 -12.58 1.22
N PRO A 88 3.31 -12.84 2.23
CA PRO A 88 3.65 -12.63 3.64
C PRO A 88 4.96 -13.30 4.04
N SER A 89 5.23 -14.49 3.53
CA SER A 89 6.45 -15.25 3.78
C SER A 89 7.76 -14.57 3.33
N ASN A 90 7.68 -13.59 2.41
CA ASN A 90 8.86 -12.85 1.94
C ASN A 90 9.15 -11.61 2.79
N LEU A 91 8.26 -11.23 3.68
CA LEU A 91 8.35 -9.99 4.46
C LEU A 91 9.65 -9.91 5.26
N ILE A 92 10.01 -10.97 5.96
CA ILE A 92 11.23 -11.07 6.77
C ILE A 92 12.52 -10.72 6.00
N LEU A 93 12.46 -10.73 4.67
CA LEU A 93 13.60 -10.45 3.83
C LEU A 93 13.83 -8.95 3.58
N VAL A 94 12.85 -8.10 3.91
CA VAL A 94 12.86 -6.67 3.64
C VAL A 94 12.29 -5.80 4.77
N ASP A 95 11.79 -6.38 5.85
CA ASP A 95 11.13 -5.68 6.95
C ASP A 95 12.03 -4.66 7.65
N ASP A 96 13.33 -4.91 7.72
CA ASP A 96 14.35 -3.99 8.23
C ASP A 96 14.61 -2.76 7.33
N LEU A 97 14.11 -2.75 6.10
CA LEU A 97 14.32 -1.69 5.10
C LEU A 97 13.02 -0.96 4.73
N VAL A 98 11.87 -1.59 4.93
CA VAL A 98 10.57 -1.07 4.49
C VAL A 98 9.86 -0.39 5.65
N SER A 99 9.54 0.89 5.50
CA SER A 99 8.90 1.71 6.54
C SER A 99 7.37 1.77 6.41
N TYR A 100 6.82 1.23 5.34
CA TYR A 100 5.39 1.22 5.07
C TYR A 100 5.03 0.01 4.22
N HIS A 101 4.05 -0.77 4.66
CA HIS A 101 3.56 -1.91 3.91
C HIS A 101 2.16 -1.66 3.36
N ALA A 102 1.86 -2.22 2.18
CA ALA A 102 0.51 -2.22 1.65
C ALA A 102 0.02 -3.66 1.43
N VAL A 103 -1.24 -3.91 1.76
CA VAL A 103 -1.94 -5.14 1.38
C VAL A 103 -2.79 -4.85 0.15
N GLY A 104 -2.57 -5.62 -0.91
CA GLY A 104 -3.20 -5.42 -2.20
C GLY A 104 -4.69 -5.75 -2.21
N ALA A 105 -5.43 -5.21 -3.18
CA ALA A 105 -6.88 -5.42 -3.33
C ALA A 105 -7.28 -6.89 -3.60
N ARG A 106 -6.35 -7.74 -4.02
CA ARG A 106 -6.58 -9.18 -4.21
C ARG A 106 -6.17 -10.01 -3.00
N SER A 107 -5.44 -9.42 -2.08
CA SER A 107 -4.89 -10.07 -0.88
C SER A 107 -5.62 -9.67 0.40
N VAL A 108 -6.40 -8.58 0.39
CA VAL A 108 -7.06 -8.02 1.57
C VAL A 108 -8.12 -8.96 2.19
N GLU A 109 -8.60 -9.93 1.44
CA GLU A 109 -9.53 -10.97 1.91
C GLU A 109 -8.82 -12.15 2.58
N ASP A 110 -7.51 -12.32 2.32
CA ASP A 110 -6.73 -13.43 2.83
C ASP A 110 -6.38 -13.27 4.31
N GLN A 111 -6.62 -14.33 5.09
CA GLN A 111 -6.40 -14.31 6.55
C GLN A 111 -4.93 -14.16 6.91
N GLU A 112 -4.02 -14.81 6.20
CA GLU A 112 -2.59 -14.75 6.52
C GLU A 112 -2.07 -13.32 6.37
N HIS A 113 -2.49 -12.59 5.32
CA HIS A 113 -2.12 -11.18 5.14
C HIS A 113 -2.59 -10.30 6.30
N ARG A 114 -3.84 -10.51 6.77
CA ARG A 114 -4.41 -9.76 7.91
C ARG A 114 -3.67 -10.05 9.21
N PHE A 115 -3.37 -11.33 9.44
CA PHE A 115 -2.71 -11.78 10.67
C PHE A 115 -1.24 -11.35 10.70
N VAL A 116 -0.51 -11.49 9.60
CA VAL A 116 0.86 -10.99 9.51
C VAL A 116 0.89 -9.47 9.69
N ALA A 117 -0.05 -8.74 9.10
CA ALA A 117 -0.16 -7.29 9.28
C ALA A 117 -0.35 -6.88 10.76
N SER A 118 -1.02 -7.72 11.58
CA SER A 118 -1.22 -7.46 13.01
C SER A 118 0.06 -7.57 13.84
N GLY A 119 1.10 -8.19 13.31
CA GLY A 119 2.40 -8.35 13.97
C GLY A 119 3.49 -7.38 13.51
N LEU A 120 3.18 -6.48 12.58
CA LEU A 120 4.17 -5.53 12.07
C LEU A 120 4.27 -4.28 12.95
N ASP A 121 5.51 -3.83 13.17
CA ASP A 121 5.79 -2.56 13.86
C ASP A 121 5.71 -1.33 12.94
N ALA A 122 5.44 -1.54 11.66
CA ALA A 122 5.32 -0.50 10.63
C ALA A 122 3.85 -0.26 10.25
N PRO A 123 3.48 0.94 9.77
CA PRO A 123 2.16 1.20 9.22
C PRO A 123 1.81 0.27 8.06
N VAL A 124 0.57 -0.23 8.05
CA VAL A 124 0.05 -1.11 6.99
C VAL A 124 -1.21 -0.54 6.38
N GLY A 125 -1.15 -0.21 5.09
CA GLY A 125 -2.30 0.24 4.33
C GLY A 125 -3.06 -0.94 3.71
N MET A 126 -4.33 -1.12 4.10
CA MET A 126 -5.23 -2.10 3.52
C MET A 126 -5.98 -1.50 2.34
N LYS A 127 -5.81 -2.04 1.13
CA LYS A 127 -6.56 -1.57 -0.05
C LYS A 127 -7.96 -2.17 -0.06
N ASN A 128 -8.98 -1.37 -0.36
CA ASN A 128 -10.29 -1.95 -0.61
C ASN A 128 -10.23 -2.96 -1.79
N PRO A 129 -11.02 -4.06 -1.74
CA PRO A 129 -11.02 -5.07 -2.79
C PRO A 129 -11.50 -4.48 -4.13
N THR A 130 -11.18 -5.18 -5.21
CA THR A 130 -11.59 -4.76 -6.57
C THR A 130 -13.10 -4.71 -6.76
N SER A 131 -13.84 -5.51 -6.00
CA SER A 131 -15.32 -5.51 -5.96
C SER A 131 -15.91 -4.24 -5.34
N GLY A 132 -15.13 -3.48 -4.54
CA GLY A 132 -15.61 -2.32 -3.82
C GLY A 132 -16.36 -2.63 -2.52
N ASN A 133 -16.33 -3.86 -2.02
CA ASN A 133 -16.95 -4.20 -0.75
C ASN A 133 -16.15 -3.62 0.43
N MET A 134 -16.63 -2.49 0.97
CA MET A 134 -15.96 -1.78 2.05
C MET A 134 -15.96 -2.57 3.36
N ASN A 135 -16.92 -3.46 3.60
CA ASN A 135 -16.90 -4.32 4.79
C ASN A 135 -15.66 -5.23 4.82
N VAL A 136 -15.21 -5.70 3.66
CA VAL A 136 -13.97 -6.49 3.55
C VAL A 136 -12.77 -5.66 3.99
N LEU A 137 -12.67 -4.41 3.54
CA LEU A 137 -11.61 -3.49 3.93
C LEU A 137 -11.59 -3.27 5.45
N PHE A 138 -12.73 -2.88 6.02
CA PHE A 138 -12.81 -2.53 7.43
C PHE A 138 -12.62 -3.76 8.34
N ASN A 139 -13.12 -4.93 7.93
CA ASN A 139 -12.82 -6.19 8.63
C ASN A 139 -11.33 -6.55 8.56
N ALA A 140 -10.64 -6.23 7.47
CA ALA A 140 -9.19 -6.45 7.36
C ALA A 140 -8.42 -5.52 8.30
N ILE A 141 -8.82 -4.24 8.41
CA ILE A 141 -8.22 -3.29 9.35
C ILE A 141 -8.48 -3.75 10.78
N TYR A 142 -9.72 -4.14 11.11
CA TYR A 142 -10.06 -4.66 12.43
C TYR A 142 -9.21 -5.87 12.82
N ALA A 143 -9.09 -6.86 11.91
CA ALA A 143 -8.27 -8.04 12.17
C ALA A 143 -6.78 -7.67 12.39
N ALA A 144 -6.26 -6.73 11.60
CA ALA A 144 -4.87 -6.28 11.73
C ALA A 144 -4.63 -5.43 12.99
N GLN A 145 -5.61 -4.68 13.47
CA GLN A 145 -5.48 -3.89 14.70
C GLN A 145 -5.63 -4.73 15.98
N ASN A 146 -6.13 -5.97 15.88
CA ASN A 146 -6.32 -6.83 17.02
C ASN A 146 -5.28 -7.95 17.11
N LYS A 147 -5.06 -8.44 18.32
CA LYS A 147 -4.21 -9.57 18.63
C LYS A 147 -4.69 -10.82 17.87
N GLN A 148 -3.75 -11.55 17.28
CA GLN A 148 -4.00 -12.77 16.53
C GLN A 148 -3.07 -13.89 17.02
N THR A 149 -3.54 -15.14 16.92
CA THR A 149 -2.73 -16.35 17.13
C THR A 149 -2.87 -17.24 15.91
N PHE A 150 -1.76 -17.59 15.28
CA PHE A 150 -1.76 -18.38 14.05
C PHE A 150 -0.42 -19.09 13.83
N LEU A 151 -0.38 -20.01 12.84
CA LEU A 151 0.86 -20.67 12.44
C LEU A 151 1.55 -19.81 11.36
N TYR A 152 2.80 -19.44 11.63
CA TYR A 152 3.65 -18.71 10.69
C TYR A 152 5.03 -19.36 10.60
N HIS A 153 5.46 -19.76 9.39
CA HIS A 153 6.68 -20.53 9.18
C HIS A 153 6.82 -21.80 10.06
N GLY A 154 5.69 -22.47 10.31
CA GLY A 154 5.66 -23.69 11.10
C GLY A 154 5.76 -23.50 12.62
N GLN A 155 5.69 -22.27 13.08
CA GLN A 155 5.66 -21.92 14.50
C GLN A 155 4.32 -21.27 14.85
N GLU A 156 3.80 -21.55 16.04
CA GLU A 156 2.69 -20.79 16.60
C GLU A 156 3.21 -19.40 17.01
N VAL A 157 2.60 -18.36 16.47
CA VAL A 157 2.93 -16.97 16.77
C VAL A 157 1.70 -16.26 17.34
N GLU A 158 1.96 -15.35 18.26
CA GLU A 158 0.98 -14.45 18.83
C GLU A 158 1.41 -13.02 18.53
N THR A 159 0.49 -12.21 17.99
CA THR A 159 0.71 -10.81 17.67
C THR A 159 0.05 -9.88 18.67
N SER A 160 0.52 -8.64 18.76
CA SER A 160 -0.05 -7.61 19.66
C SER A 160 -1.22 -6.83 19.06
N GLY A 161 -1.42 -6.93 17.75
CA GLY A 161 -2.23 -6.00 16.97
C GLY A 161 -1.40 -4.78 16.51
N ASN A 162 -1.72 -4.25 15.33
CA ASN A 162 -1.07 -3.09 14.72
C ASN A 162 -2.07 -1.94 14.60
N SER A 163 -2.08 -1.04 15.58
CA SER A 163 -2.97 0.13 15.61
C SER A 163 -2.78 1.08 14.43
N LEU A 164 -1.66 0.98 13.69
CA LEU A 164 -1.38 1.79 12.51
C LEU A 164 -1.90 1.17 11.21
N ALA A 165 -2.60 0.02 11.27
CA ALA A 165 -3.31 -0.52 10.10
C ALA A 165 -4.46 0.41 9.71
N HIS A 166 -4.55 0.77 8.40
CA HIS A 166 -5.46 1.80 7.94
C HIS A 166 -5.95 1.55 6.50
N ALA A 167 -6.90 2.38 6.04
CA ALA A 167 -7.54 2.25 4.73
C ALA A 167 -6.74 2.90 3.61
N ILE A 168 -6.67 2.23 2.46
CA ILE A 168 -6.29 2.81 1.16
C ILE A 168 -7.49 2.68 0.21
N LEU A 169 -8.03 3.81 -0.24
CA LEU A 169 -9.14 3.86 -1.18
C LEU A 169 -8.61 3.91 -2.61
N ARG A 170 -8.86 2.86 -3.37
CA ARG A 170 -8.33 2.70 -4.73
C ARG A 170 -9.39 2.70 -5.84
N GLY A 171 -10.66 2.93 -5.48
CA GLY A 171 -11.79 2.71 -6.36
C GLY A 171 -12.12 1.21 -6.52
N SER A 172 -13.08 0.91 -7.38
CA SER A 172 -13.54 -0.45 -7.66
C SER A 172 -13.97 -0.61 -9.11
N ILE A 173 -14.31 -1.84 -9.49
CA ILE A 173 -14.90 -2.16 -10.79
C ILE A 173 -16.26 -2.81 -10.52
N ASN A 174 -17.32 -2.27 -11.12
CA ASN A 174 -18.65 -2.85 -10.99
C ASN A 174 -18.84 -4.08 -11.90
N GLU A 175 -20.00 -4.73 -11.79
CA GLU A 175 -20.36 -5.91 -12.59
C GLU A 175 -20.34 -5.69 -14.11
N TYR A 176 -20.45 -4.42 -14.54
CA TYR A 176 -20.38 -4.04 -15.96
C TYR A 176 -18.97 -3.66 -16.42
N GLY A 177 -17.94 -3.88 -15.59
CA GLY A 177 -16.57 -3.56 -15.91
C GLY A 177 -16.23 -2.06 -15.88
N LYS A 178 -17.10 -1.21 -15.28
CA LYS A 178 -16.86 0.23 -15.16
C LYS A 178 -16.12 0.57 -13.88
N ASN A 179 -15.19 1.49 -13.95
CA ASN A 179 -14.51 2.03 -12.78
C ASN A 179 -15.48 2.86 -11.93
N ILE A 180 -15.49 2.60 -10.64
CA ILE A 180 -16.27 3.32 -9.63
C ILE A 180 -15.27 3.96 -8.65
N PRO A 181 -15.02 5.27 -8.77
CA PRO A 181 -14.18 5.99 -7.82
C PRO A 181 -14.79 6.03 -6.42
N ASN A 182 -13.93 6.09 -5.39
CA ASN A 182 -14.38 6.17 -3.97
C ASN A 182 -13.64 7.25 -3.16
N PHE A 183 -13.24 8.36 -3.80
CA PHE A 183 -12.59 9.51 -3.16
C PHE A 183 -13.50 10.75 -3.04
N TYR A 184 -14.78 10.62 -3.41
CA TYR A 184 -15.73 11.72 -3.30
C TYR A 184 -16.12 12.00 -1.86
N TYR A 185 -16.65 13.19 -1.62
CA TYR A 185 -16.99 13.70 -0.30
C TYR A 185 -17.86 12.73 0.51
N GLU A 186 -18.93 12.21 -0.11
CA GLU A 186 -19.87 11.28 0.51
C GLU A 186 -19.22 9.94 0.84
N ASN A 187 -18.35 9.42 -0.03
CA ASN A 187 -17.60 8.20 0.25
C ASN A 187 -16.74 8.37 1.49
N LEU A 188 -15.99 9.49 1.56
CA LEU A 188 -15.09 9.77 2.68
C LEU A 188 -15.85 9.88 4.01
N LEU A 189 -17.01 10.53 4.02
CA LEU A 189 -17.83 10.62 5.23
C LEU A 189 -18.36 9.26 5.68
N ASN A 190 -18.83 8.43 4.74
CA ASN A 190 -19.31 7.09 5.05
C ASN A 190 -18.18 6.21 5.61
N ASP A 191 -16.98 6.30 5.03
CA ASP A 191 -15.82 5.54 5.50
C ASP A 191 -15.33 6.00 6.88
N ILE A 192 -15.37 7.31 7.16
CA ILE A 192 -15.08 7.86 8.48
C ILE A 192 -16.11 7.38 9.52
N GLN A 193 -17.38 7.39 9.17
CA GLN A 193 -18.42 6.85 10.05
C GLN A 193 -18.19 5.39 10.36
N GLN A 194 -17.81 4.58 9.38
CA GLN A 194 -17.52 3.16 9.58
C GLN A 194 -16.31 2.92 10.48
N TYR A 195 -15.26 3.77 10.40
CA TYR A 195 -14.16 3.77 11.36
C TYR A 195 -14.66 4.00 12.80
N GLU A 196 -15.53 5.02 12.98
CA GLU A 196 -16.09 5.37 14.28
C GLU A 196 -16.98 4.22 14.85
N GLU A 197 -17.86 3.65 14.03
CA GLU A 197 -18.78 2.57 14.42
C GLU A 197 -18.06 1.27 14.81
N MET A 198 -16.95 0.95 14.16
CA MET A 198 -16.16 -0.23 14.47
C MET A 198 -15.15 -0.02 15.60
N GLY A 199 -15.03 1.20 16.14
CA GLY A 199 -14.10 1.53 17.22
C GLY A 199 -12.63 1.31 16.83
N LEU A 200 -12.28 1.52 15.57
CA LEU A 200 -10.92 1.34 15.08
C LEU A 200 -9.99 2.46 15.55
N GLU A 201 -8.77 2.09 15.89
CA GLU A 201 -7.78 3.04 16.39
C GLU A 201 -7.17 3.88 15.24
N TYR A 202 -6.75 5.09 15.56
CA TYR A 202 -6.02 6.00 14.67
C TYR A 202 -6.62 6.08 13.25
N PRO A 203 -7.88 6.53 13.09
CA PRO A 203 -8.51 6.63 11.77
C PRO A 203 -7.64 7.38 10.77
N PHE A 204 -7.26 6.68 9.71
CA PHE A 204 -6.43 7.22 8.65
C PHE A 204 -6.91 6.67 7.30
N ILE A 205 -7.06 7.56 6.33
CA ILE A 205 -7.44 7.19 4.95
C ILE A 205 -6.39 7.74 4.00
N MET A 206 -5.84 6.88 3.18
CA MET A 206 -4.99 7.21 2.04
C MET A 206 -5.79 7.09 0.75
N ILE A 207 -5.68 8.08 -0.14
CA ILE A 207 -6.32 8.07 -1.45
C ILE A 207 -5.33 7.59 -2.51
N ASP A 208 -5.57 6.41 -3.06
CA ASP A 208 -4.86 5.96 -4.26
C ASP A 208 -5.43 6.70 -5.48
N THR A 209 -4.70 7.66 -5.97
CA THR A 209 -5.11 8.52 -7.08
C THR A 209 -5.02 7.84 -8.45
N ASN A 210 -4.51 6.61 -8.48
CA ASN A 210 -4.44 5.78 -9.68
C ASN A 210 -5.57 4.71 -9.67
N HIS A 211 -5.27 3.49 -10.10
CA HIS A 211 -6.18 2.35 -10.21
C HIS A 211 -7.58 2.76 -10.72
N ASP A 212 -8.64 2.34 -10.05
CA ASP A 212 -10.00 2.56 -10.53
C ASP A 212 -10.54 3.94 -10.17
N ASN A 213 -9.88 4.68 -9.28
CA ASN A 213 -10.16 6.09 -9.02
C ASN A 213 -9.89 6.98 -10.25
N SER A 214 -8.86 6.68 -11.03
CA SER A 214 -8.53 7.42 -12.27
C SER A 214 -8.81 6.60 -13.55
N GLY A 215 -9.22 5.33 -13.41
CA GLY A 215 -9.24 4.39 -14.54
C GLY A 215 -7.85 4.19 -15.14
N LYS A 216 -6.79 4.30 -14.30
CA LYS A 216 -5.36 4.22 -14.68
C LYS A 216 -4.89 5.33 -15.65
N ARG A 217 -5.64 6.43 -15.76
CA ARG A 217 -5.29 7.61 -16.54
C ARG A 217 -4.42 8.53 -15.69
N TYR A 218 -3.12 8.59 -15.95
CA TYR A 218 -2.16 9.28 -15.09
C TYR A 218 -2.42 10.79 -14.96
N LEU A 219 -2.96 11.46 -15.98
CA LEU A 219 -3.30 12.89 -15.92
C LEU A 219 -4.48 13.18 -14.97
N GLU A 220 -5.37 12.22 -14.73
CA GLU A 220 -6.49 12.37 -13.80
C GLU A 220 -6.03 12.44 -12.34
N GLN A 221 -4.85 11.94 -12.01
CA GLN A 221 -4.34 11.96 -10.64
C GLN A 221 -4.28 13.37 -10.06
N ILE A 222 -3.90 14.37 -10.86
CA ILE A 222 -3.84 15.78 -10.44
C ILE A 222 -5.24 16.27 -10.05
N ARG A 223 -6.25 15.94 -10.84
CA ARG A 223 -7.66 16.31 -10.54
C ARG A 223 -8.14 15.66 -9.24
N ILE A 224 -7.81 14.39 -9.04
CA ILE A 224 -8.22 13.64 -7.83
C ILE A 224 -7.58 14.26 -6.58
N VAL A 225 -6.28 14.56 -6.62
CA VAL A 225 -5.59 15.25 -5.50
C VAL A 225 -6.26 16.58 -5.18
N ARG A 226 -6.54 17.41 -6.20
CA ARG A 226 -7.22 18.70 -6.00
C ARG A 226 -8.59 18.53 -5.35
N GLN A 227 -9.39 17.56 -5.82
CA GLN A 227 -10.71 17.29 -5.23
C GLN A 227 -10.59 16.82 -3.78
N THR A 228 -9.62 15.97 -3.47
CA THR A 228 -9.35 15.52 -2.10
C THR A 228 -8.98 16.68 -1.19
N LEU A 229 -8.12 17.60 -1.65
CA LEU A 229 -7.75 18.80 -0.89
C LEU A 229 -8.98 19.71 -0.64
N ILE A 230 -9.83 19.93 -1.64
CA ILE A 230 -11.08 20.69 -1.48
C ILE A 230 -11.99 20.02 -0.44
N ASN A 231 -12.16 18.70 -0.49
CA ASN A 231 -12.98 17.98 0.48
C ASN A 231 -12.44 18.15 1.92
N ARG A 232 -11.11 18.15 2.08
CA ARG A 232 -10.46 18.41 3.38
C ARG A 232 -10.69 19.82 3.89
N ASP A 233 -10.65 20.82 3.00
CA ASP A 233 -10.88 22.21 3.37
C ASP A 233 -12.34 22.47 3.78
N TRP A 234 -13.27 21.71 3.23
CA TRP A 234 -14.71 21.86 3.52
C TRP A 234 -15.15 21.15 4.81
N ASN A 235 -14.38 20.14 5.27
CA ASN A 235 -14.82 19.31 6.40
C ASN A 235 -13.64 18.90 7.30
N GLU A 236 -13.69 19.34 8.55
CA GLU A 236 -12.66 19.07 9.55
C GLU A 236 -12.49 17.57 9.89
N LYS A 237 -13.56 16.75 9.82
CA LYS A 237 -13.44 15.30 9.99
C LYS A 237 -12.62 14.70 8.85
N ILE A 238 -12.94 15.08 7.59
CA ILE A 238 -12.18 14.64 6.41
C ILE A 238 -10.72 15.08 6.53
N LYS A 239 -10.48 16.34 6.88
CA LYS A 239 -9.13 16.90 7.05
C LYS A 239 -8.31 16.16 8.09
N LYS A 240 -8.94 15.72 9.17
CA LYS A 240 -8.30 14.99 10.26
C LYS A 240 -7.95 13.55 9.88
N VAL A 241 -8.75 12.89 9.05
CA VAL A 241 -8.64 11.45 8.75
C VAL A 241 -7.97 11.20 7.40
N VAL A 242 -8.29 11.98 6.37
CA VAL A 242 -7.70 11.84 5.02
C VAL A 242 -6.38 12.59 4.95
N ARG A 243 -5.25 11.90 5.03
CA ARG A 243 -3.91 12.51 5.16
C ARG A 243 -2.91 12.05 4.10
N GLY A 244 -3.25 11.06 3.30
CA GLY A 244 -2.39 10.50 2.27
C GLY A 244 -3.10 10.27 0.93
#